data_a3ec5e400b7b3011cc283141d6e17590
#
_entry.id   a3ec5e400b7b3011cc283141d6e17590
#
_cell.length_a   1.000
_cell.length_b   1.000
_cell.length_c   1.000
_cell.angle_alpha   90.00
_cell.angle_beta   90.00
_cell.angle_gamma   90.00
#
_symmetry.space_group_name_H-M   'P 1'
#
loop_
_entity.id
_entity.type
_entity.pdbx_description
1 polymer ?
#
loop_
_entity_poly.entity_id
_entity_poly.type
_entity_poly.pdbx_seq_one_letter_code
_entity_poly.pdbx_strand_id
1 'polypeptide(L)'
;MIRFLFFCLLAYSLKTTAQSPKSGFFYGRTTGQLPYLEYGLGDDRLGGAKMCYLDTAVMIKVVDSLGDDYKIALSKLHTAWLPKSNFTTDSLLQVRPWYLTNSWKVFGDEKYDYVTVLLDERLPYRSIQQINPSRIVIDIFGVTSNTNWITQLASAREIKNAYYEQTEDDVFRVIIELKHSQHWGYRLYYEEKKLIIRVNRQPDVLNLSKMKIAVDAGHGGENMGAGGISGVITEKDYTLKIAKELEKALKKEKAKVYMTREKDTTLSMIERTMMIKEQSPDLLISIHLNSAGRDSVKGTSTYYRYIGFRPLTQAILKRMLELGLKEYGNIGSFNFSLSGPTDYPNCLVEVAFLSNKEDEKRIKNPQFHKQVAAKIVLGIKDWLGANRGH
;
A
#
# COMPACT_ATOMS: atom_id res chain seq x y z
N MET A 1 -35.02 -50.10 39.30
CA MET A 1 -33.67 -49.64 39.69
C MET A 1 -33.08 -48.84 38.58
N ILE A 2 -33.21 -47.53 38.65
CA ILE A 2 -32.71 -46.55 37.60
C ILE A 2 -31.44 -45.94 38.15
N ARG A 3 -30.31 -46.14 37.45
CA ARG A 3 -29.00 -45.51 37.75
C ARG A 3 -28.92 -44.19 37.04
N PHE A 4 -28.88 -43.09 37.79
CA PHE A 4 -28.49 -41.74 37.28
C PHE A 4 -26.98 -41.65 37.18
N LEU A 5 -26.47 -41.36 35.96
CA LEU A 5 -25.10 -40.94 35.74
C LEU A 5 -25.03 -39.42 35.87
N PHE A 6 -24.27 -38.95 36.83
CA PHE A 6 -23.89 -37.55 36.97
C PHE A 6 -22.71 -37.26 36.03
N PHE A 7 -22.91 -36.36 35.03
CA PHE A 7 -21.83 -35.79 34.25
C PHE A 7 -21.35 -34.50 34.94
N CYS A 8 -20.16 -34.55 35.52
CA CYS A 8 -19.46 -33.31 35.97
C CYS A 8 -18.87 -32.57 34.77
N LEU A 9 -19.49 -31.46 34.41
CA LEU A 9 -18.90 -30.46 33.52
C LEU A 9 -17.83 -29.67 34.30
N LEU A 10 -16.55 -29.95 34.03
CA LEU A 10 -15.44 -29.09 34.44
C LEU A 10 -15.43 -27.86 33.56
N ALA A 11 -15.94 -26.73 34.05
CA ALA A 11 -15.77 -25.45 33.45
C ALA A 11 -14.31 -24.97 33.66
N TYR A 12 -13.47 -25.07 32.63
CA TYR A 12 -12.18 -24.39 32.61
C TYR A 12 -12.42 -22.89 32.42
N SER A 13 -12.38 -22.15 33.51
CA SER A 13 -12.30 -20.67 33.43
C SER A 13 -10.89 -20.28 32.95
N LEU A 14 -10.77 -19.94 31.68
CA LEU A 14 -9.61 -19.21 31.18
C LEU A 14 -9.57 -17.83 31.86
N LYS A 15 -8.77 -17.72 32.91
CA LYS A 15 -8.37 -16.40 33.45
C LYS A 15 -7.49 -15.74 32.43
N THR A 16 -8.06 -14.94 31.54
CA THR A 16 -7.32 -13.89 30.84
C THR A 16 -6.83 -12.91 31.89
N THR A 17 -5.58 -13.02 32.29
CA THR A 17 -4.91 -11.99 33.08
C THR A 17 -4.81 -10.77 32.17
N ALA A 18 -5.75 -9.85 32.30
CA ALA A 18 -5.59 -8.50 31.80
C ALA A 18 -4.35 -7.92 32.45
N GLN A 19 -3.28 -7.79 31.72
CA GLN A 19 -2.06 -7.14 32.17
C GLN A 19 -2.42 -5.68 32.44
N SER A 20 -2.36 -5.26 33.70
CA SER A 20 -2.57 -3.87 34.08
C SER A 20 -1.68 -2.97 33.24
N PRO A 21 -2.20 -1.87 32.65
CA PRO A 21 -1.37 -0.96 31.86
C PRO A 21 -0.24 -0.43 32.76
N LYS A 22 0.99 -0.58 32.32
CA LYS A 22 2.13 0.09 32.94
C LYS A 22 1.89 1.59 32.77
N SER A 23 1.55 2.28 33.85
CA SER A 23 1.36 3.72 33.89
C SER A 23 2.70 4.42 33.64
N GLY A 24 3.00 4.71 32.40
CA GLY A 24 4.19 5.45 31.99
C GLY A 24 4.32 5.44 30.46
N PHE A 25 4.48 6.63 29.89
CA PHE A 25 4.86 6.79 28.50
C PHE A 25 6.40 6.78 28.37
N PHE A 26 6.90 6.31 27.22
CA PHE A 26 8.32 6.37 26.89
C PHE A 26 8.49 6.70 25.41
N TYR A 27 9.69 7.12 25.06
CA TYR A 27 10.02 7.54 23.70
C TYR A 27 11.06 6.64 23.08
N GLY A 28 11.05 6.60 21.76
CA GLY A 28 12.02 5.92 20.92
C GLY A 28 11.85 6.32 19.47
N ARG A 29 12.32 5.47 18.57
CA ARG A 29 12.32 5.74 17.14
C ARG A 29 11.83 4.54 16.35
N THR A 30 11.29 4.82 15.15
CA THR A 30 11.00 3.76 14.19
C THR A 30 12.28 3.11 13.69
N THR A 31 12.22 1.80 13.45
CA THR A 31 13.31 0.98 12.91
C THR A 31 12.79 -0.06 11.93
N GLY A 32 13.71 -0.74 11.23
CA GLY A 32 13.38 -1.76 10.23
C GLY A 32 13.24 -1.20 8.81
N GLN A 33 12.99 -2.08 7.84
CA GLN A 33 13.00 -1.71 6.42
C GLN A 33 11.73 -0.96 5.97
N LEU A 34 10.58 -1.25 6.57
CA LEU A 34 9.29 -0.65 6.23
C LEU A 34 8.43 -0.51 7.48
N PRO A 35 8.83 0.35 8.45
CA PRO A 35 8.00 0.58 9.62
C PRO A 35 6.66 1.17 9.19
N TYR A 36 5.58 0.76 9.85
CA TYR A 36 4.23 1.19 9.48
C TYR A 36 3.36 1.45 10.71
N LEU A 37 2.35 2.27 10.51
CA LEU A 37 1.30 2.54 11.48
C LEU A 37 0.01 1.86 11.07
N GLU A 38 -0.78 1.46 12.06
CA GLU A 38 -2.13 0.95 11.91
C GLU A 38 -3.14 1.81 12.67
N TYR A 39 -4.37 1.94 12.13
CA TYR A 39 -5.47 2.64 12.81
C TYR A 39 -5.96 1.89 14.04
N GLY A 40 -5.94 0.58 14.00
CA GLY A 40 -6.34 -0.33 15.05
C GLY A 40 -5.81 -1.73 14.79
N LEU A 41 -5.88 -2.57 15.79
CA LEU A 41 -5.53 -3.99 15.68
C LEU A 41 -6.71 -4.74 15.05
N GLY A 42 -6.43 -5.60 14.08
CA GLY A 42 -7.43 -6.41 13.38
C GLY A 42 -7.20 -7.89 13.62
N ASP A 43 -8.30 -8.64 13.72
CA ASP A 43 -8.28 -10.08 13.98
C ASP A 43 -8.38 -10.93 12.71
N ASP A 44 -8.51 -10.29 11.54
CA ASP A 44 -8.54 -11.00 10.27
C ASP A 44 -7.13 -11.29 9.72
N ARG A 45 -7.07 -12.07 8.64
CA ARG A 45 -5.81 -12.48 8.01
C ARG A 45 -4.97 -11.30 7.44
N LEU A 46 -5.54 -10.11 7.29
CA LEU A 46 -4.86 -8.92 6.78
C LEU A 46 -4.28 -8.06 7.91
N GLY A 47 -4.61 -8.39 9.17
CA GLY A 47 -4.22 -7.63 10.35
C GLY A 47 -4.92 -6.28 10.45
N GLY A 48 -4.40 -5.39 11.28
CA GLY A 48 -4.91 -4.03 11.43
C GLY A 48 -4.83 -3.22 10.14
N ALA A 49 -5.80 -2.34 9.95
CA ALA A 49 -5.79 -1.46 8.78
C ALA A 49 -4.60 -0.50 8.83
N LYS A 50 -3.64 -0.67 7.92
CA LYS A 50 -2.45 0.19 7.86
C LYS A 50 -2.82 1.63 7.62
N MET A 51 -2.28 2.53 8.42
CA MET A 51 -2.42 3.98 8.22
C MET A 51 -1.47 4.47 7.12
N CYS A 52 -0.20 4.19 7.29
CA CYS A 52 0.88 4.55 6.34
C CYS A 52 2.15 3.77 6.65
N TYR A 53 3.09 3.77 5.71
CA TYR A 53 4.49 3.47 6.01
C TYR A 53 5.20 4.74 6.48
N LEU A 54 6.08 4.59 7.45
CA LEU A 54 6.96 5.65 7.94
C LEU A 54 8.39 5.44 7.41
N ASP A 55 9.20 6.47 7.54
CA ASP A 55 10.65 6.34 7.43
C ASP A 55 11.23 5.81 8.75
N THR A 56 12.50 5.45 8.74
CA THR A 56 13.25 5.07 9.95
C THR A 56 13.64 6.31 10.77
N ALA A 57 13.97 6.09 12.03
CA ALA A 57 14.38 7.12 12.98
C ALA A 57 13.33 8.21 13.24
N VAL A 58 12.04 7.96 12.93
CA VAL A 58 10.93 8.83 13.31
C VAL A 58 10.68 8.70 14.80
N MET A 59 10.56 9.83 15.49
CA MET A 59 10.28 9.89 16.94
C MET A 59 8.89 9.35 17.24
N ILE A 60 8.80 8.45 18.19
CA ILE A 60 7.56 7.79 18.61
C ILE A 60 7.38 7.93 20.12
N LYS A 61 6.17 8.33 20.54
CA LYS A 61 5.74 8.35 21.94
C LYS A 61 4.84 7.14 22.18
N VAL A 62 5.34 6.16 22.90
CA VAL A 62 4.54 4.99 23.32
C VAL A 62 3.71 5.35 24.54
N VAL A 63 2.43 5.02 24.53
CA VAL A 63 1.48 5.30 25.62
C VAL A 63 0.84 4.04 26.19
N ASP A 64 0.85 2.93 25.45
CA ASP A 64 0.30 1.64 25.87
C ASP A 64 0.91 0.50 25.03
N SER A 65 0.62 -0.75 25.38
CA SER A 65 1.01 -1.91 24.57
C SER A 65 0.00 -3.05 24.71
N LEU A 66 -0.24 -3.73 23.59
CA LEU A 66 -1.08 -4.92 23.54
C LEU A 66 -0.45 -5.96 22.60
N GLY A 67 -0.24 -7.17 23.07
CA GLY A 67 0.40 -8.23 22.29
C GLY A 67 1.76 -7.79 21.75
N ASP A 68 1.93 -7.87 20.45
CA ASP A 68 3.16 -7.51 19.74
C ASP A 68 3.18 -6.06 19.25
N ASP A 69 2.24 -5.24 19.70
CA ASP A 69 2.10 -3.86 19.24
C ASP A 69 2.18 -2.84 20.37
N TYR A 70 2.70 -1.67 20.05
CA TYR A 70 2.64 -0.48 20.88
C TYR A 70 1.51 0.44 20.42
N LYS A 71 0.71 0.94 21.36
CA LYS A 71 -0.15 2.08 21.12
C LYS A 71 0.68 3.35 21.26
N ILE A 72 0.66 4.18 20.24
CA ILE A 72 1.46 5.41 20.18
C ILE A 72 0.56 6.63 20.12
N ALA A 73 0.99 7.72 20.77
CA ALA A 73 0.39 9.03 20.60
C ALA A 73 1.04 9.73 19.40
N LEU A 74 0.23 10.11 18.43
CA LEU A 74 0.65 10.92 17.28
C LEU A 74 0.54 12.41 17.61
N SER A 75 -0.57 12.82 18.21
CA SER A 75 -0.89 14.16 18.67
C SER A 75 -1.70 14.08 19.97
N LYS A 76 -2.19 15.20 20.48
CA LYS A 76 -3.07 15.22 21.66
C LYS A 76 -4.32 14.37 21.48
N LEU A 77 -4.88 14.34 20.25
CA LEU A 77 -6.14 13.69 19.93
C LEU A 77 -6.00 12.42 19.07
N HIS A 78 -4.82 12.16 18.48
CA HIS A 78 -4.61 11.07 17.56
C HIS A 78 -3.68 10.01 18.12
N THR A 79 -4.09 8.76 17.96
CA THR A 79 -3.27 7.58 18.29
C THR A 79 -3.19 6.63 17.11
N ALA A 80 -2.20 5.76 17.12
CA ALA A 80 -2.04 4.66 16.17
C ALA A 80 -1.40 3.46 16.87
N TRP A 81 -1.27 2.37 16.13
CA TRP A 81 -0.54 1.20 16.57
C TRP A 81 0.72 1.02 15.74
N LEU A 82 1.79 0.55 16.38
CA LEU A 82 3.09 0.31 15.78
C LEU A 82 3.60 -1.05 16.24
N PRO A 83 3.96 -1.98 15.34
CA PRO A 83 4.58 -3.24 15.72
C PRO A 83 5.85 -3.00 16.56
N LYS A 84 6.03 -3.77 17.63
CA LYS A 84 7.22 -3.70 18.50
C LYS A 84 8.51 -3.95 17.73
N SER A 85 8.47 -4.78 16.69
CA SER A 85 9.58 -5.02 15.76
C SER A 85 10.00 -3.78 14.97
N ASN A 86 9.14 -2.79 14.85
CA ASN A 86 9.41 -1.51 14.19
C ASN A 86 9.79 -0.38 15.15
N PHE A 87 10.11 -0.70 16.38
CA PHE A 87 10.45 0.28 17.40
C PHE A 87 11.81 -0.04 18.06
N THR A 88 12.57 1.00 18.36
CA THR A 88 13.77 0.92 19.20
C THR A 88 13.76 2.07 20.21
N THR A 89 14.19 1.79 21.44
CA THR A 89 14.39 2.83 22.45
C THR A 89 15.56 3.71 22.06
N ASP A 90 15.45 5.01 22.35
CA ASP A 90 16.53 5.96 22.15
C ASP A 90 16.76 6.73 23.47
N SER A 91 17.74 6.28 24.25
CA SER A 91 18.08 6.90 25.55
C SER A 91 18.70 8.28 25.43
N LEU A 92 19.16 8.66 24.24
CA LEU A 92 19.74 9.97 23.95
C LEU A 92 18.72 10.97 23.41
N LEU A 93 17.48 10.52 23.20
CA LEU A 93 16.42 11.33 22.64
C LEU A 93 16.04 12.49 23.61
N GLN A 94 16.35 13.70 23.18
CA GLN A 94 15.93 14.90 23.90
C GLN A 94 14.53 15.31 23.49
N VAL A 95 13.54 14.94 24.31
CA VAL A 95 12.15 15.29 24.09
C VAL A 95 11.92 16.74 24.48
N ARG A 96 11.29 17.50 23.57
CA ARG A 96 10.90 18.90 23.80
C ARG A 96 9.40 18.97 24.08
N PRO A 97 8.94 20.02 24.81
CA PRO A 97 7.51 20.22 25.08
C PRO A 97 6.70 20.55 23.81
N TRP A 98 7.35 21.05 22.77
CA TRP A 98 6.77 21.33 21.44
C TRP A 98 7.82 21.20 20.35
N TYR A 99 7.39 20.97 19.14
CA TYR A 99 8.18 20.98 17.92
C TYR A 99 7.57 21.96 16.92
N LEU A 100 8.41 22.59 16.12
CA LEU A 100 8.02 23.61 15.17
C LEU A 100 8.42 23.23 13.76
N THR A 101 7.61 23.72 12.79
CA THR A 101 8.04 23.78 11.41
C THR A 101 8.92 25.00 11.18
N ASN A 102 9.69 24.97 10.09
CA ASN A 102 10.34 26.15 9.54
C ASN A 102 9.76 26.45 8.14
N SER A 103 10.30 27.47 7.49
CA SER A 103 9.99 27.76 6.10
C SER A 103 10.38 26.61 5.20
N TRP A 104 9.64 26.41 4.11
CA TRP A 104 9.81 25.29 3.23
C TRP A 104 9.78 25.69 1.75
N LYS A 105 10.07 24.73 0.89
CA LYS A 105 10.32 24.97 -0.53
C LYS A 105 9.61 23.95 -1.40
N VAL A 106 9.12 24.43 -2.55
CA VAL A 106 8.55 23.65 -3.63
C VAL A 106 9.43 23.85 -4.87
N PHE A 107 9.91 22.79 -5.47
CA PHE A 107 10.77 22.84 -6.65
C PHE A 107 10.71 21.53 -7.44
N GLY A 108 11.26 21.51 -8.64
CA GLY A 108 11.41 20.31 -9.44
C GLY A 108 12.86 20.14 -9.92
N ASP A 109 13.26 18.89 -10.09
CA ASP A 109 14.46 18.48 -10.82
C ASP A 109 14.11 18.03 -12.27
N GLU A 110 14.95 17.22 -12.89
CA GLU A 110 14.69 16.69 -14.23
C GLU A 110 13.48 15.73 -14.28
N LYS A 111 13.20 15.01 -13.19
CA LYS A 111 12.26 13.89 -13.17
C LYS A 111 11.07 14.08 -12.22
N TYR A 112 11.27 14.74 -11.09
CA TYR A 112 10.31 14.81 -10.00
C TYR A 112 10.04 16.24 -9.56
N ASP A 113 8.92 16.43 -8.87
CA ASP A 113 8.69 17.63 -8.07
C ASP A 113 8.86 17.29 -6.58
N TYR A 114 9.19 18.31 -5.80
CA TYR A 114 9.46 18.17 -4.38
C TYR A 114 8.79 19.26 -3.56
N VAL A 115 8.22 18.85 -2.42
CA VAL A 115 7.93 19.74 -1.31
C VAL A 115 8.85 19.33 -0.16
N THR A 116 9.57 20.29 0.42
CA THR A 116 10.50 20.03 1.53
C THR A 116 10.10 20.85 2.74
N VAL A 117 9.74 20.20 3.83
CA VAL A 117 9.33 20.82 5.09
C VAL A 117 10.40 20.58 6.14
N LEU A 118 11.08 21.63 6.59
CA LEU A 118 12.06 21.53 7.67
C LEU A 118 11.33 21.51 9.01
N LEU A 119 11.68 20.54 9.86
CA LEU A 119 11.11 20.30 11.18
C LEU A 119 12.21 20.35 12.26
N ASP A 120 11.82 20.55 13.50
CA ASP A 120 12.74 20.44 14.64
C ASP A 120 13.14 18.99 14.94
N GLU A 121 12.31 18.00 14.54
CA GLU A 121 12.53 16.58 14.76
C GLU A 121 11.86 15.76 13.61
N ARG A 122 12.26 14.49 13.44
CA ARG A 122 11.55 13.54 12.57
C ARG A 122 10.26 13.11 13.27
N LEU A 123 9.13 13.59 12.79
CA LEU A 123 7.82 13.37 13.40
C LEU A 123 6.96 12.42 12.57
N PRO A 124 5.98 11.73 13.20
CA PRO A 124 5.05 10.86 12.48
C PRO A 124 4.20 11.67 11.50
N TYR A 125 3.83 11.01 10.41
CA TYR A 125 2.95 11.58 9.39
C TYR A 125 1.98 10.54 8.85
N ARG A 126 0.95 11.00 8.16
CA ARG A 126 0.13 10.19 7.25
C ARG A 126 -0.14 10.97 5.98
N SER A 127 -0.46 10.25 4.89
CA SER A 127 -0.85 10.88 3.63
C SER A 127 -2.19 10.36 3.12
N ILE A 128 -2.93 11.23 2.44
CA ILE A 128 -4.24 10.97 1.86
C ILE A 128 -4.24 11.49 0.43
N GLN A 129 -4.81 10.71 -0.50
CA GLN A 129 -5.07 11.17 -1.87
C GLN A 129 -6.49 11.69 -1.98
N GLN A 130 -6.65 12.79 -2.71
CA GLN A 130 -7.93 13.33 -3.14
C GLN A 130 -7.94 13.44 -4.67
N ILE A 131 -9.08 13.20 -5.31
CA ILE A 131 -9.19 13.17 -6.78
C ILE A 131 -10.01 14.33 -7.34
N ASN A 132 -10.77 15.00 -6.52
CA ASN A 132 -11.58 16.17 -6.95
C ASN A 132 -11.68 17.17 -5.79
N PRO A 133 -10.83 18.20 -5.78
CA PRO A 133 -9.67 18.42 -6.68
C PRO A 133 -8.54 17.40 -6.44
N SER A 134 -7.65 17.25 -7.45
CA SER A 134 -6.49 16.36 -7.35
C SER A 134 -5.45 16.92 -6.38
N ARG A 135 -5.27 16.23 -5.23
CA ARG A 135 -4.41 16.67 -4.13
C ARG A 135 -3.72 15.50 -3.42
N ILE A 136 -2.54 15.78 -2.90
CA ILE A 136 -1.88 14.98 -1.89
C ILE A 136 -1.96 15.78 -0.59
N VAL A 137 -2.55 15.22 0.46
CA VAL A 137 -2.68 15.84 1.78
C VAL A 137 -1.83 15.05 2.76
N ILE A 138 -0.95 15.72 3.48
CA ILE A 138 -0.05 15.11 4.46
C ILE A 138 -0.31 15.76 5.82
N ASP A 139 -0.72 14.99 6.82
CA ASP A 139 -0.76 15.40 8.21
C ASP A 139 0.56 15.03 8.87
N ILE A 140 1.25 16.01 9.43
CA ILE A 140 2.45 15.85 10.27
C ILE A 140 2.00 16.07 11.71
N PHE A 141 2.22 15.08 12.56
CA PHE A 141 1.71 15.06 13.91
C PHE A 141 2.77 15.54 14.93
N GLY A 142 2.31 16.13 16.03
CA GLY A 142 3.17 16.60 17.11
C GLY A 142 3.91 17.90 16.80
N VAL A 143 3.42 18.72 15.87
CA VAL A 143 4.11 19.93 15.41
C VAL A 143 3.17 21.12 15.24
N THR A 144 3.64 22.29 15.63
CA THR A 144 2.97 23.58 15.42
C THR A 144 3.72 24.39 14.35
N SER A 145 2.97 25.16 13.57
CA SER A 145 3.53 26.00 12.52
C SER A 145 4.40 27.13 13.07
N ASN A 146 5.60 27.23 12.54
CA ASN A 146 6.45 28.43 12.56
C ASN A 146 6.91 28.76 11.13
N THR A 147 6.09 28.37 10.15
CA THR A 147 6.37 28.65 8.74
C THR A 147 6.08 30.12 8.43
N ASN A 148 7.13 30.89 8.16
CA ASN A 148 7.01 32.31 7.82
C ASN A 148 6.90 32.57 6.32
N TRP A 149 7.42 31.65 5.48
CA TRP A 149 7.28 31.70 4.01
C TRP A 149 7.40 30.32 3.36
N ILE A 150 6.84 30.22 2.16
CA ILE A 150 6.94 29.07 1.27
C ILE A 150 7.53 29.57 -0.05
N THR A 151 8.68 29.05 -0.43
CA THR A 151 9.29 29.36 -1.73
C THR A 151 8.80 28.35 -2.76
N GLN A 152 8.05 28.80 -3.76
CA GLN A 152 7.59 27.95 -4.87
C GLN A 152 8.31 28.35 -6.15
N LEU A 153 9.10 27.40 -6.71
CA LEU A 153 9.89 27.63 -7.92
C LEU A 153 9.14 27.14 -9.16
N ALA A 154 9.32 27.85 -10.26
CA ALA A 154 8.76 27.50 -11.57
C ALA A 154 9.27 26.17 -12.14
N SER A 155 10.32 25.58 -11.55
CA SER A 155 10.80 24.25 -11.92
C SER A 155 9.86 23.12 -11.53
N ALA A 156 8.92 23.32 -10.60
CA ALA A 156 7.85 22.37 -10.31
C ALA A 156 6.84 22.33 -11.48
N ARG A 157 6.60 21.13 -12.02
CA ARG A 157 5.78 20.94 -13.23
C ARG A 157 4.46 20.23 -12.95
N GLU A 158 4.45 19.29 -12.02
CA GLU A 158 3.26 18.56 -11.58
C GLU A 158 2.55 19.27 -10.42
N ILE A 159 3.32 19.88 -9.52
CA ILE A 159 2.74 20.62 -8.40
C ILE A 159 2.25 21.98 -8.93
N LYS A 160 0.93 22.18 -8.86
CA LYS A 160 0.26 23.43 -9.21
C LYS A 160 0.41 24.47 -8.11
N ASN A 161 0.24 24.03 -6.85
CA ASN A 161 0.34 24.85 -5.66
C ASN A 161 0.63 23.96 -4.45
N ALA A 162 1.25 24.52 -3.41
CA ALA A 162 1.39 23.87 -2.13
C ALA A 162 1.28 24.91 -1.00
N TYR A 163 0.49 24.57 0.01
CA TYR A 163 0.21 25.41 1.17
C TYR A 163 -0.05 24.55 2.39
N TYR A 164 -0.30 25.17 3.55
CA TYR A 164 -0.56 24.44 4.78
C TYR A 164 -1.78 24.98 5.53
N GLU A 165 -2.25 24.15 6.44
CA GLU A 165 -3.25 24.47 7.44
C GLU A 165 -2.78 23.91 8.80
N GLN A 166 -2.91 24.69 9.87
CA GLN A 166 -2.81 24.16 11.22
C GLN A 166 -4.20 23.67 11.60
N THR A 167 -4.46 22.35 11.44
CA THR A 167 -5.81 21.79 11.65
C THR A 167 -6.14 21.61 13.13
N GLU A 168 -5.11 21.38 13.95
CA GLU A 168 -5.15 21.28 15.41
C GLU A 168 -3.87 21.88 15.96
N ASP A 169 -3.79 22.17 17.27
CA ASP A 169 -2.61 22.78 17.92
C ASP A 169 -1.29 22.07 17.56
N ASP A 170 -1.35 20.75 17.36
CA ASP A 170 -0.20 19.89 17.10
C ASP A 170 -0.39 18.98 15.86
N VAL A 171 -1.20 19.42 14.88
CA VAL A 171 -1.35 18.77 13.57
C VAL A 171 -1.17 19.78 12.44
N PHE A 172 -0.04 19.70 11.79
CA PHE A 172 0.31 20.54 10.63
C PHE A 172 0.00 19.81 9.34
N ARG A 173 -0.94 20.34 8.57
CA ARG A 173 -1.38 19.76 7.30
C ARG A 173 -0.73 20.45 6.12
N VAL A 174 0.00 19.69 5.31
CA VAL A 174 0.51 20.12 4.00
C VAL A 174 -0.47 19.68 2.93
N ILE A 175 -0.89 20.62 2.06
CA ILE A 175 -1.77 20.37 0.92
C ILE A 175 -0.98 20.65 -0.35
N ILE A 176 -0.91 19.66 -1.23
CA ILE A 176 -0.22 19.75 -2.52
C ILE A 176 -1.27 19.56 -3.62
N GLU A 177 -1.56 20.61 -4.36
CA GLU A 177 -2.46 20.56 -5.52
C GLU A 177 -1.68 20.12 -6.75
N LEU A 178 -2.23 19.13 -7.46
CA LEU A 178 -1.62 18.56 -8.66
C LEU A 178 -2.24 19.19 -9.92
N LYS A 179 -1.47 19.28 -10.99
CA LYS A 179 -1.95 19.73 -12.31
C LYS A 179 -2.82 18.69 -12.98
N HIS A 180 -2.39 17.41 -12.90
CA HIS A 180 -3.10 16.32 -13.53
C HIS A 180 -4.09 15.67 -12.56
N SER A 181 -5.19 15.19 -13.08
CA SER A 181 -6.20 14.46 -12.29
C SER A 181 -5.71 13.07 -11.87
N GLN A 182 -4.87 12.45 -12.67
CA GLN A 182 -4.28 11.14 -12.36
C GLN A 182 -3.09 11.28 -11.43
N HIS A 183 -3.14 10.57 -10.30
CA HIS A 183 -1.99 10.44 -9.42
C HIS A 183 -0.98 9.43 -9.99
N TRP A 184 0.26 9.87 -10.20
CA TRP A 184 1.37 9.03 -10.68
C TRP A 184 2.25 8.50 -9.55
N GLY A 185 1.89 8.81 -8.32
CA GLY A 185 2.58 8.39 -7.12
C GLY A 185 3.41 9.49 -6.48
N TYR A 186 3.78 9.22 -5.23
CA TYR A 186 4.65 10.11 -4.43
C TYR A 186 5.34 9.29 -3.34
N ARG A 187 6.40 9.85 -2.78
CA ARG A 187 7.15 9.22 -1.69
C ARG A 187 7.44 10.24 -0.59
N LEU A 188 7.23 9.81 0.67
CA LEU A 188 7.63 10.57 1.84
C LEU A 188 8.86 9.90 2.47
N TYR A 189 9.85 10.73 2.81
CA TYR A 189 11.05 10.28 3.51
C TYR A 189 11.74 11.45 4.19
N TYR A 190 12.66 11.15 5.11
CA TYR A 190 13.43 12.16 5.82
C TYR A 190 14.88 12.23 5.33
N GLU A 191 15.34 13.45 5.07
CA GLU A 191 16.76 13.80 5.01
C GLU A 191 17.05 14.63 6.26
N GLU A 192 17.86 14.09 7.18
CA GLU A 192 18.02 14.66 8.52
C GLU A 192 16.65 14.91 9.19
N LYS A 193 16.30 16.17 9.45
CA LYS A 193 15.00 16.60 10.00
C LYS A 193 14.07 17.22 8.97
N LYS A 194 14.41 17.12 7.69
CA LYS A 194 13.62 17.63 6.58
C LYS A 194 12.73 16.53 6.04
N LEU A 195 11.42 16.70 6.16
CA LEU A 195 10.47 15.83 5.48
C LEU A 195 10.42 16.19 4.00
N ILE A 196 10.76 15.23 3.16
CA ILE A 196 10.73 15.35 1.70
C ILE A 196 9.47 14.65 1.18
N ILE A 197 8.65 15.37 0.44
CA ILE A 197 7.54 14.82 -0.34
C ILE A 197 7.95 14.91 -1.81
N ARG A 198 8.41 13.79 -2.37
CA ARG A 198 8.75 13.66 -3.77
C ARG A 198 7.51 13.24 -4.55
N VAL A 199 7.09 14.03 -5.53
CA VAL A 199 5.91 13.80 -6.36
C VAL A 199 6.35 13.35 -7.75
N ASN A 200 5.82 12.23 -8.22
CA ASN A 200 6.04 11.75 -9.58
C ASN A 200 5.21 12.59 -10.54
N ARG A 201 5.84 13.05 -11.61
CA ARG A 201 5.14 13.75 -12.69
C ARG A 201 4.39 12.79 -13.60
N GLN A 202 3.32 13.25 -14.22
CA GLN A 202 2.76 12.55 -15.35
C GLN A 202 3.83 12.40 -16.43
N PRO A 203 4.07 11.18 -16.98
CA PRO A 203 5.01 10.99 -18.08
C PRO A 203 4.60 11.79 -19.31
N ASP A 204 5.56 12.45 -19.99
CA ASP A 204 5.31 13.22 -21.22
C ASP A 204 4.72 12.36 -22.33
N VAL A 205 5.07 11.07 -22.36
CA VAL A 205 4.61 10.10 -23.37
C VAL A 205 3.89 8.96 -22.69
N LEU A 206 2.55 9.00 -22.73
CA LEU A 206 1.68 7.97 -22.20
C LEU A 206 1.54 6.78 -23.16
N ASN A 207 2.62 6.00 -23.25
CA ASN A 207 2.71 4.80 -24.09
C ASN A 207 3.50 3.70 -23.38
N LEU A 208 3.03 2.45 -23.49
CA LEU A 208 3.68 1.29 -22.87
C LEU A 208 5.16 1.16 -23.19
N SER A 209 5.58 1.52 -24.41
CA SER A 209 6.99 1.45 -24.82
C SER A 209 7.93 2.37 -24.04
N LYS A 210 7.39 3.32 -23.28
CA LYS A 210 8.15 4.24 -22.42
C LYS A 210 8.02 3.90 -20.94
N MET A 211 7.18 2.90 -20.61
CA MET A 211 6.89 2.53 -19.21
C MET A 211 7.83 1.44 -18.70
N LYS A 212 8.18 1.54 -17.43
CA LYS A 212 8.77 0.48 -16.61
C LYS A 212 7.68 -0.11 -15.72
N ILE A 213 7.34 -1.37 -15.94
CA ILE A 213 6.22 -2.03 -15.28
C ILE A 213 6.75 -3.16 -14.40
N ALA A 214 6.42 -3.11 -13.12
CA ALA A 214 6.63 -4.24 -12.22
C ALA A 214 5.46 -5.21 -12.34
N VAL A 215 5.78 -6.50 -12.46
CA VAL A 215 4.80 -7.59 -12.44
C VAL A 215 5.13 -8.49 -11.26
N ASP A 216 4.19 -8.59 -10.34
CA ASP A 216 4.31 -9.48 -9.20
C ASP A 216 3.49 -10.75 -9.45
N ALA A 217 4.14 -11.90 -9.34
CA ALA A 217 3.48 -13.20 -9.30
C ALA A 217 3.24 -13.57 -7.83
N GLY A 218 1.99 -13.48 -7.37
CA GLY A 218 1.63 -13.72 -5.98
C GLY A 218 2.11 -15.08 -5.47
N HIS A 219 2.39 -15.14 -4.15
CA HIS A 219 2.88 -16.35 -3.47
C HIS A 219 4.24 -16.87 -4.01
N GLY A 220 4.61 -18.11 -3.71
CA GLY A 220 5.85 -18.74 -4.16
C GLY A 220 6.58 -19.48 -3.05
N GLY A 221 7.35 -20.49 -3.41
CA GLY A 221 8.10 -21.33 -2.48
C GLY A 221 7.18 -21.99 -1.44
N GLU A 222 7.43 -21.73 -0.16
CA GLU A 222 6.65 -22.26 0.96
C GLU A 222 5.23 -21.67 1.03
N ASN A 223 5.04 -20.46 0.55
CA ASN A 223 3.72 -19.83 0.49
C ASN A 223 2.97 -20.29 -0.76
N MET A 224 2.15 -21.31 -0.62
CA MET A 224 1.42 -21.92 -1.74
C MET A 224 0.23 -21.07 -2.21
N GLY A 225 -0.23 -20.11 -1.42
CA GLY A 225 -1.50 -19.42 -1.65
C GLY A 225 -2.70 -20.35 -1.48
N ALA A 226 -3.78 -20.06 -2.18
CA ALA A 226 -4.97 -20.91 -2.18
C ALA A 226 -4.76 -22.19 -2.98
N GLY A 227 -5.43 -23.27 -2.56
CA GLY A 227 -5.57 -24.53 -3.31
C GLY A 227 -6.78 -24.49 -4.24
N GLY A 228 -6.67 -25.16 -5.38
CA GLY A 228 -7.81 -25.38 -6.28
C GLY A 228 -8.82 -26.36 -5.67
N ILE A 229 -10.10 -26.22 -6.03
CA ILE A 229 -11.17 -27.11 -5.55
C ILE A 229 -10.95 -28.58 -5.92
N SER A 230 -10.20 -28.83 -6.98
CA SER A 230 -9.81 -30.21 -7.37
C SER A 230 -8.69 -30.81 -6.52
N GLY A 231 -8.04 -30.03 -5.66
CA GLY A 231 -6.88 -30.45 -4.88
C GLY A 231 -5.58 -30.60 -5.69
N VAL A 232 -5.57 -30.29 -6.99
CA VAL A 232 -4.46 -30.58 -7.92
C VAL A 232 -3.58 -29.35 -8.17
N ILE A 233 -4.13 -28.14 -8.04
CA ILE A 233 -3.44 -26.90 -8.41
C ILE A 233 -3.29 -25.96 -7.22
N THR A 234 -2.23 -25.15 -7.26
CA THR A 234 -1.93 -24.12 -6.25
C THR A 234 -1.92 -22.75 -6.87
N GLU A 235 -2.25 -21.74 -6.09
CA GLU A 235 -2.22 -20.34 -6.52
C GLU A 235 -0.84 -19.95 -7.03
N LYS A 236 0.21 -20.25 -6.29
CA LYS A 236 1.59 -19.87 -6.62
C LYS A 236 2.03 -20.31 -8.02
N ASP A 237 1.59 -21.50 -8.46
CA ASP A 237 1.98 -22.07 -9.76
C ASP A 237 1.30 -21.34 -10.92
N TYR A 238 0.03 -20.98 -10.72
CA TYR A 238 -0.76 -20.36 -11.77
C TYR A 238 -0.59 -18.85 -11.82
N THR A 239 -0.34 -18.19 -10.71
CA THR A 239 0.05 -16.77 -10.70
C THR A 239 1.36 -16.57 -11.48
N LEU A 240 2.34 -17.47 -11.30
CA LEU A 240 3.60 -17.43 -12.06
C LEU A 240 3.38 -17.64 -13.56
N LYS A 241 2.53 -18.62 -13.94
CA LYS A 241 2.21 -18.87 -15.36
C LYS A 241 1.56 -17.67 -16.03
N ILE A 242 0.57 -17.07 -15.36
CA ILE A 242 -0.14 -15.88 -15.86
C ILE A 242 0.79 -14.66 -15.90
N ALA A 243 1.57 -14.43 -14.85
CA ALA A 243 2.52 -13.32 -14.79
C ALA A 243 3.58 -13.40 -15.90
N LYS A 244 4.08 -14.60 -16.24
CA LYS A 244 4.98 -14.80 -17.39
C LYS A 244 4.33 -14.51 -18.74
N GLU A 245 3.05 -14.84 -18.92
CA GLU A 245 2.33 -14.44 -20.15
C GLU A 245 2.10 -12.92 -20.19
N LEU A 246 1.85 -12.28 -19.03
CA LEU A 246 1.76 -10.82 -18.94
C LEU A 246 3.10 -10.14 -19.26
N GLU A 247 4.21 -10.66 -18.74
CA GLU A 247 5.55 -10.19 -19.07
C GLU A 247 5.79 -10.23 -20.58
N LYS A 248 5.50 -11.37 -21.23
CA LYS A 248 5.64 -11.53 -22.70
C LYS A 248 4.78 -10.53 -23.47
N ALA A 249 3.52 -10.33 -23.04
CA ALA A 249 2.61 -9.40 -23.69
C ALA A 249 3.07 -7.94 -23.53
N LEU A 250 3.56 -7.55 -22.37
CA LEU A 250 4.12 -6.21 -22.13
C LEU A 250 5.43 -5.98 -22.91
N LYS A 251 6.33 -6.97 -22.96
CA LYS A 251 7.55 -6.88 -23.76
C LYS A 251 7.27 -6.76 -25.26
N LYS A 252 6.20 -7.39 -25.75
CA LYS A 252 5.74 -7.22 -27.15
C LYS A 252 5.33 -5.76 -27.44
N GLU A 253 4.80 -5.06 -26.45
CA GLU A 253 4.49 -3.63 -26.51
C GLU A 253 5.73 -2.74 -26.24
N LYS A 254 6.91 -3.34 -26.14
CA LYS A 254 8.21 -2.69 -25.88
C LYS A 254 8.30 -2.04 -24.49
N ALA A 255 7.46 -2.43 -23.52
CA ALA A 255 7.59 -2.00 -22.14
C ALA A 255 8.84 -2.61 -21.50
N LYS A 256 9.45 -1.88 -20.56
CA LYS A 256 10.47 -2.44 -19.66
C LYS A 256 9.74 -3.17 -18.53
N VAL A 257 9.99 -4.46 -18.39
CA VAL A 257 9.30 -5.29 -17.39
C VAL A 257 10.28 -5.79 -16.35
N TYR A 258 9.87 -5.68 -15.08
CA TYR A 258 10.55 -6.26 -13.93
C TYR A 258 9.63 -7.27 -13.25
N MET A 259 10.08 -8.51 -13.10
CA MET A 259 9.33 -9.57 -12.39
C MET A 259 9.83 -9.69 -10.95
N THR A 260 8.93 -9.81 -9.97
CA THR A 260 9.33 -10.09 -8.57
C THR A 260 9.93 -11.49 -8.43
N ARG A 261 9.42 -12.45 -9.22
CA ARG A 261 9.98 -13.81 -9.32
C ARG A 261 9.78 -14.39 -10.71
N GLU A 262 10.76 -15.13 -11.19
CA GLU A 262 10.71 -15.86 -12.47
C GLU A 262 10.62 -17.38 -12.28
N LYS A 263 10.77 -17.85 -11.06
CA LYS A 263 10.68 -19.26 -10.66
C LYS A 263 9.89 -19.41 -9.35
N ASP A 264 9.67 -20.63 -8.92
CA ASP A 264 9.08 -20.90 -7.61
C ASP A 264 10.12 -20.58 -6.52
N THR A 265 9.88 -19.49 -5.79
CA THR A 265 10.81 -18.91 -4.81
C THR A 265 10.02 -18.28 -3.68
N THR A 266 10.43 -18.55 -2.44
CA THR A 266 9.91 -17.88 -1.25
C THR A 266 10.42 -16.44 -1.22
N LEU A 267 9.49 -15.48 -1.16
CA LEU A 267 9.77 -14.06 -0.96
C LEU A 267 8.76 -13.50 0.05
N SER A 268 9.26 -12.87 1.09
CA SER A 268 8.42 -12.14 2.04
C SER A 268 7.78 -10.90 1.41
N MET A 269 6.71 -10.37 2.01
CA MET A 269 6.09 -9.14 1.53
C MET A 269 7.04 -7.93 1.61
N ILE A 270 7.93 -7.89 2.60
CA ILE A 270 8.93 -6.84 2.75
C ILE A 270 9.93 -6.91 1.59
N GLU A 271 10.50 -8.10 1.33
CA GLU A 271 11.44 -8.30 0.21
C GLU A 271 10.80 -7.88 -1.12
N ARG A 272 9.58 -8.36 -1.43
CA ARG A 272 8.86 -7.97 -2.66
C ARG A 272 8.70 -6.46 -2.76
N THR A 273 8.26 -5.82 -1.67
CA THR A 273 8.05 -4.38 -1.65
C THR A 273 9.36 -3.62 -1.87
N MET A 274 10.44 -4.03 -1.21
CA MET A 274 11.75 -3.39 -1.35
C MET A 274 12.33 -3.57 -2.75
N MET A 275 12.27 -4.79 -3.32
CA MET A 275 12.68 -5.07 -4.70
C MET A 275 11.97 -4.17 -5.70
N ILE A 276 10.64 -4.00 -5.56
CA ILE A 276 9.86 -3.15 -6.45
C ILE A 276 10.22 -1.67 -6.27
N LYS A 277 10.32 -1.20 -5.01
CA LYS A 277 10.70 0.20 -4.71
C LYS A 277 12.08 0.57 -5.27
N GLU A 278 13.04 -0.35 -5.20
CA GLU A 278 14.39 -0.19 -5.74
C GLU A 278 14.37 -0.04 -7.27
N GLN A 279 13.49 -0.76 -7.94
CA GLN A 279 13.30 -0.64 -9.37
C GLN A 279 12.62 0.68 -9.78
N SER A 280 11.91 1.35 -8.88
CA SER A 280 11.17 2.58 -9.17
C SER A 280 10.34 2.46 -10.47
N PRO A 281 9.36 1.54 -10.54
CA PRO A 281 8.53 1.35 -11.72
C PRO A 281 7.53 2.50 -11.87
N ASP A 282 6.99 2.65 -13.08
CA ASP A 282 5.90 3.59 -13.35
C ASP A 282 4.54 3.05 -12.89
N LEU A 283 4.39 1.71 -12.83
CA LEU A 283 3.23 1.03 -12.26
C LEU A 283 3.55 -0.42 -11.84
N LEU A 284 2.72 -0.97 -10.97
CA LEU A 284 2.77 -2.36 -10.51
C LEU A 284 1.46 -3.09 -10.84
N ILE A 285 1.59 -4.29 -11.40
CA ILE A 285 0.49 -5.26 -11.53
C ILE A 285 0.84 -6.52 -10.73
N SER A 286 0.03 -6.82 -9.73
CA SER A 286 0.16 -8.06 -8.93
C SER A 286 -0.92 -9.06 -9.35
N ILE A 287 -0.52 -10.28 -9.65
CA ILE A 287 -1.40 -11.36 -10.15
C ILE A 287 -1.68 -12.34 -9.03
N HIS A 288 -2.95 -12.54 -8.74
CA HIS A 288 -3.48 -13.43 -7.73
C HIS A 288 -4.66 -14.27 -8.26
N LEU A 289 -5.03 -15.30 -7.51
CA LEU A 289 -6.18 -16.15 -7.75
C LEU A 289 -6.99 -16.29 -6.47
N ASN A 290 -8.21 -15.80 -6.49
CA ASN A 290 -9.07 -15.72 -5.33
C ASN A 290 -9.54 -17.09 -4.83
N SER A 291 -9.99 -17.14 -3.58
CA SER A 291 -10.64 -18.29 -2.99
C SER A 291 -11.69 -17.86 -1.99
N ALA A 292 -12.78 -18.60 -1.89
CA ALA A 292 -13.86 -18.35 -0.96
C ALA A 292 -14.27 -19.66 -0.27
N GLY A 293 -14.86 -19.54 0.92
CA GLY A 293 -15.40 -20.69 1.65
C GLY A 293 -16.63 -21.35 1.01
N ARG A 294 -17.16 -20.75 -0.08
CA ARG A 294 -18.30 -21.30 -0.86
C ARG A 294 -17.88 -21.45 -2.31
N ASP A 295 -18.10 -22.63 -2.86
CA ASP A 295 -17.76 -22.97 -4.26
C ASP A 295 -18.64 -22.25 -5.31
N SER A 296 -19.76 -21.66 -4.89
CA SER A 296 -20.63 -20.85 -5.75
C SER A 296 -20.06 -19.45 -6.06
N VAL A 297 -19.06 -18.98 -5.31
CA VAL A 297 -18.41 -17.68 -5.52
C VAL A 297 -17.43 -17.83 -6.67
N LYS A 298 -17.55 -16.94 -7.68
CA LYS A 298 -16.73 -16.97 -8.90
C LYS A 298 -16.57 -15.60 -9.52
N GLY A 299 -15.62 -15.45 -10.42
CA GLY A 299 -15.44 -14.26 -11.24
C GLY A 299 -14.10 -13.55 -11.03
N THR A 300 -14.01 -12.32 -11.50
CA THR A 300 -12.78 -11.52 -11.47
C THR A 300 -12.97 -10.23 -10.67
N SER A 301 -11.91 -9.77 -10.07
CA SER A 301 -11.88 -8.50 -9.33
C SER A 301 -10.52 -7.83 -9.44
N THR A 302 -10.52 -6.52 -9.20
CA THR A 302 -9.30 -5.73 -9.11
C THR A 302 -9.32 -4.91 -7.82
N TYR A 303 -8.14 -4.68 -7.26
CA TYR A 303 -8.01 -4.07 -5.94
C TYR A 303 -7.07 -2.88 -6.00
N TYR A 304 -7.42 -1.84 -5.26
CA TYR A 304 -6.59 -0.67 -5.01
C TYR A 304 -6.66 -0.26 -3.52
N ARG A 305 -5.66 0.45 -3.06
CA ARG A 305 -5.69 1.04 -1.72
C ARG A 305 -6.03 2.52 -1.79
N TYR A 306 -5.34 3.26 -2.62
CA TYR A 306 -5.46 4.71 -2.74
C TYR A 306 -6.37 5.11 -3.89
N ILE A 307 -7.27 6.06 -3.62
CA ILE A 307 -8.30 6.47 -4.58
C ILE A 307 -7.73 6.98 -5.91
N GLY A 308 -6.56 7.62 -5.90
CA GLY A 308 -5.89 8.11 -7.11
C GLY A 308 -5.39 7.00 -8.04
N PHE A 309 -5.35 5.73 -7.58
CA PHE A 309 -4.98 4.58 -8.39
C PHE A 309 -6.18 3.78 -8.92
N ARG A 310 -7.39 4.13 -8.45
CA ARG A 310 -8.63 3.48 -8.88
C ARG A 310 -8.85 3.50 -10.40
N PRO A 311 -8.54 4.57 -11.17
CA PRO A 311 -8.76 4.56 -12.61
C PRO A 311 -8.03 3.44 -13.35
N LEU A 312 -6.79 3.11 -12.95
CA LEU A 312 -6.03 1.99 -13.49
C LEU A 312 -6.76 0.66 -13.24
N THR A 313 -7.20 0.42 -11.99
CA THR A 313 -7.84 -0.84 -11.62
C THR A 313 -9.20 -1.01 -12.28
N GLN A 314 -9.96 0.07 -12.47
CA GLN A 314 -11.23 0.06 -13.20
C GLN A 314 -11.05 -0.26 -14.69
N ALA A 315 -10.05 0.33 -15.33
CA ALA A 315 -9.75 0.07 -16.74
C ALA A 315 -9.36 -1.41 -16.96
N ILE A 316 -8.54 -1.97 -16.06
CA ILE A 316 -8.17 -3.38 -16.11
C ILE A 316 -9.41 -4.27 -15.87
N LEU A 317 -10.22 -4.01 -14.85
CA LEU A 317 -11.42 -4.80 -14.57
C LEU A 317 -12.36 -4.83 -15.78
N LYS A 318 -12.62 -3.66 -16.39
CA LYS A 318 -13.47 -3.55 -17.58
C LYS A 318 -13.02 -4.51 -18.69
N ARG A 319 -11.72 -4.60 -18.94
CA ARG A 319 -11.17 -5.50 -19.96
C ARG A 319 -11.18 -6.96 -19.51
N MET A 320 -10.98 -7.25 -18.22
CA MET A 320 -11.07 -8.61 -17.69
C MET A 320 -12.49 -9.20 -17.86
N LEU A 321 -13.53 -8.39 -17.67
CA LEU A 321 -14.92 -8.82 -17.85
C LEU A 321 -15.24 -9.25 -19.29
N GLU A 322 -14.53 -8.76 -20.31
CA GLU A 322 -14.68 -9.20 -21.71
C GLU A 322 -14.28 -10.67 -21.92
N LEU A 323 -13.64 -11.32 -20.93
CA LEU A 323 -13.38 -12.77 -20.93
C LEU A 323 -14.62 -13.61 -20.57
N GLY A 324 -15.77 -12.99 -20.31
CA GLY A 324 -16.98 -13.67 -19.86
C GLY A 324 -16.88 -14.20 -18.43
N LEU A 325 -16.04 -13.60 -17.62
CA LEU A 325 -16.00 -13.82 -16.17
C LEU A 325 -17.09 -13.00 -15.48
N LYS A 326 -17.66 -13.54 -14.40
CA LYS A 326 -18.57 -12.77 -13.55
C LYS A 326 -17.79 -11.64 -12.87
N GLU A 327 -18.40 -10.49 -12.73
CA GLU A 327 -17.85 -9.41 -11.92
C GLU A 327 -17.94 -9.76 -10.43
N TYR A 328 -16.79 -9.73 -9.73
CA TYR A 328 -16.74 -9.75 -8.28
C TYR A 328 -16.57 -8.34 -7.72
N GLY A 329 -15.85 -7.46 -8.42
CA GLY A 329 -15.83 -6.02 -8.15
C GLY A 329 -14.50 -5.32 -8.34
N ASN A 330 -14.55 -3.97 -8.23
CA ASN A 330 -13.38 -3.12 -8.06
C ASN A 330 -13.32 -2.68 -6.60
N ILE A 331 -12.39 -3.22 -5.82
CA ILE A 331 -12.38 -3.18 -4.36
C ILE A 331 -11.34 -2.17 -3.88
N GLY A 332 -11.80 -1.18 -3.11
CA GLY A 332 -10.97 -0.09 -2.59
C GLY A 332 -10.54 -0.27 -1.15
N SER A 333 -9.62 0.59 -0.72
CA SER A 333 -9.04 0.61 0.64
C SER A 333 -8.44 -0.74 1.07
N PHE A 334 -7.97 -1.53 0.09
CA PHE A 334 -7.50 -2.89 0.34
C PHE A 334 -6.17 -2.91 1.10
N ASN A 335 -6.17 -3.53 2.27
CA ASN A 335 -5.03 -3.58 3.18
C ASN A 335 -4.00 -4.66 2.79
N PHE A 336 -3.55 -4.64 1.55
CA PHE A 336 -2.53 -5.55 1.04
C PHE A 336 -1.15 -4.87 0.98
N SER A 337 -0.10 -5.59 1.33
CA SER A 337 1.23 -5.01 1.48
C SER A 337 1.75 -4.33 0.22
N LEU A 338 1.58 -4.95 -0.95
CA LEU A 338 2.03 -4.36 -2.22
C LEU A 338 1.15 -3.23 -2.74
N SER A 339 -0.06 -3.06 -2.18
CA SER A 339 -0.90 -1.88 -2.44
C SER A 339 -0.60 -0.71 -1.50
N GLY A 340 0.25 -0.95 -0.49
CA GLY A 340 0.61 0.04 0.53
C GLY A 340 1.55 1.16 0.09
N PRO A 341 2.55 0.94 -0.80
CA PRO A 341 3.38 2.02 -1.31
C PRO A 341 2.58 3.04 -2.12
N THR A 342 2.87 4.32 -1.88
CA THR A 342 2.33 5.43 -2.68
C THR A 342 3.23 5.81 -3.85
N ASP A 343 4.37 5.16 -3.98
CA ASP A 343 5.44 5.50 -4.93
C ASP A 343 5.04 5.37 -6.40
N TYR A 344 4.03 4.55 -6.70
CA TYR A 344 3.56 4.26 -8.08
C TYR A 344 2.11 3.75 -8.07
N PRO A 345 1.32 3.98 -9.13
CA PRO A 345 0.03 3.34 -9.33
C PRO A 345 0.16 1.82 -9.27
N ASN A 346 -0.75 1.16 -8.59
CA ASN A 346 -0.73 -0.28 -8.46
C ASN A 346 -2.13 -0.89 -8.58
N CYS A 347 -2.17 -2.11 -9.10
CA CYS A 347 -3.38 -2.91 -9.25
C CYS A 347 -3.07 -4.36 -8.87
N LEU A 348 -3.81 -4.90 -7.90
CA LEU A 348 -3.86 -6.34 -7.71
C LEU A 348 -5.05 -6.89 -8.51
N VAL A 349 -4.80 -7.93 -9.29
CA VAL A 349 -5.80 -8.61 -10.13
C VAL A 349 -6.03 -10.00 -9.56
N GLU A 350 -7.22 -10.22 -9.00
CA GLU A 350 -7.76 -11.54 -8.69
C GLU A 350 -8.43 -12.08 -9.94
N VAL A 351 -7.71 -12.90 -10.69
CA VAL A 351 -8.10 -13.31 -12.05
C VAL A 351 -9.39 -14.11 -12.07
N ALA A 352 -9.52 -15.07 -11.15
CA ALA A 352 -10.67 -15.96 -10.99
C ALA A 352 -10.58 -16.73 -9.68
N PHE A 353 -11.61 -17.48 -9.30
CA PHE A 353 -11.66 -18.21 -8.03
C PHE A 353 -11.21 -19.67 -8.18
N LEU A 354 -10.14 -20.03 -7.46
CA LEU A 354 -9.66 -21.42 -7.35
C LEU A 354 -10.68 -22.34 -6.66
N SER A 355 -11.51 -21.81 -5.78
CA SER A 355 -12.59 -22.54 -5.06
C SER A 355 -13.82 -22.83 -5.92
N ASN A 356 -13.90 -22.32 -7.17
CA ASN A 356 -15.01 -22.54 -8.08
C ASN A 356 -14.62 -23.46 -9.26
N LYS A 357 -15.42 -24.47 -9.54
CA LYS A 357 -15.11 -25.49 -10.59
C LYS A 357 -15.00 -24.90 -12.01
N GLU A 358 -15.84 -23.93 -12.36
CA GLU A 358 -15.82 -23.31 -13.70
C GLU A 358 -14.60 -22.41 -13.86
N ASP A 359 -14.29 -21.61 -12.85
CA ASP A 359 -13.13 -20.73 -12.83
C ASP A 359 -11.83 -21.54 -12.80
N GLU A 360 -11.73 -22.60 -11.98
CA GLU A 360 -10.58 -23.50 -11.95
C GLU A 360 -10.34 -24.17 -13.31
N LYS A 361 -11.39 -24.60 -13.99
CA LYS A 361 -11.28 -25.15 -15.37
C LYS A 361 -10.66 -24.13 -16.32
N ARG A 362 -11.05 -22.85 -16.22
CA ARG A 362 -10.45 -21.77 -17.03
C ARG A 362 -8.98 -21.54 -16.64
N ILE A 363 -8.68 -21.47 -15.33
CA ILE A 363 -7.32 -21.29 -14.80
C ILE A 363 -6.38 -22.39 -15.29
N LYS A 364 -6.83 -23.63 -15.42
CA LYS A 364 -6.02 -24.74 -15.97
C LYS A 364 -5.68 -24.61 -17.44
N ASN A 365 -6.40 -23.78 -18.20
CA ASN A 365 -6.21 -23.63 -19.64
C ASN A 365 -5.10 -22.60 -19.96
N PRO A 366 -3.98 -22.99 -20.60
CA PRO A 366 -2.90 -22.05 -20.95
C PRO A 366 -3.34 -20.93 -21.90
N GLN A 367 -4.36 -21.16 -22.73
CA GLN A 367 -4.90 -20.11 -23.60
C GLN A 367 -5.58 -19.01 -22.81
N PHE A 368 -6.22 -19.36 -21.70
CA PHE A 368 -6.81 -18.38 -20.79
C PHE A 368 -5.75 -17.46 -20.16
N HIS A 369 -4.56 -17.97 -19.82
CA HIS A 369 -3.45 -17.14 -19.30
C HIS A 369 -3.05 -16.05 -20.31
N LYS A 370 -2.94 -16.39 -21.59
CA LYS A 370 -2.64 -15.46 -22.68
C LYS A 370 -3.75 -14.40 -22.85
N GLN A 371 -5.01 -14.85 -22.76
CA GLN A 371 -6.16 -13.95 -22.83
C GLN A 371 -6.19 -12.96 -21.66
N VAL A 372 -5.96 -13.43 -20.43
CA VAL A 372 -5.83 -12.59 -19.24
C VAL A 372 -4.73 -11.54 -19.43
N ALA A 373 -3.54 -11.97 -19.83
CA ALA A 373 -2.41 -11.09 -20.09
C ALA A 373 -2.76 -10.00 -21.14
N ALA A 374 -3.37 -10.38 -22.23
CA ALA A 374 -3.80 -9.46 -23.28
C ALA A 374 -4.84 -8.44 -22.76
N LYS A 375 -5.80 -8.86 -21.92
CA LYS A 375 -6.82 -7.98 -21.36
C LYS A 375 -6.23 -6.99 -20.34
N ILE A 376 -5.28 -7.42 -19.51
CA ILE A 376 -4.56 -6.53 -18.61
C ILE A 376 -3.80 -5.46 -19.41
N VAL A 377 -3.08 -5.86 -20.47
CA VAL A 377 -2.37 -4.92 -21.35
C VAL A 377 -3.33 -3.92 -22.00
N LEU A 378 -4.48 -4.36 -22.49
CA LEU A 378 -5.51 -3.47 -23.04
C LEU A 378 -6.05 -2.51 -21.99
N GLY A 379 -6.30 -2.97 -20.75
CA GLY A 379 -6.74 -2.13 -19.64
C GLY A 379 -5.72 -1.03 -19.30
N ILE A 380 -4.43 -1.37 -19.30
CA ILE A 380 -3.35 -0.37 -19.09
C ILE A 380 -3.34 0.63 -20.25
N LYS A 381 -3.50 0.18 -21.51
CA LYS A 381 -3.57 1.10 -22.66
C LYS A 381 -4.77 2.04 -22.60
N ASP A 382 -5.93 1.56 -22.18
CA ASP A 382 -7.12 2.38 -22.00
C ASP A 382 -6.89 3.44 -20.93
N TRP A 383 -6.30 3.06 -19.79
CA TRP A 383 -5.96 3.97 -18.73
C TRP A 383 -4.94 5.04 -19.18
N LEU A 384 -3.89 4.65 -19.89
CA LEU A 384 -2.93 5.59 -20.47
C LEU A 384 -3.62 6.52 -21.48
N GLY A 385 -4.50 5.98 -22.32
CA GLY A 385 -5.25 6.75 -23.32
C GLY A 385 -6.18 7.79 -22.69
N ALA A 386 -6.85 7.46 -21.59
CA ALA A 386 -7.75 8.37 -20.88
C ALA A 386 -7.04 9.55 -20.22
N ASN A 387 -5.72 9.43 -19.99
CA ASN A 387 -4.92 10.49 -19.38
C ASN A 387 -4.14 11.33 -20.41
N ARG A 388 -4.33 11.11 -21.71
CA ARG A 388 -3.79 11.95 -22.77
C ARG A 388 -4.67 13.18 -22.93
N GLY A 389 -4.10 14.37 -22.76
CA GLY A 389 -4.80 15.63 -23.04
C GLY A 389 -5.55 16.24 -21.86
N HIS A 390 -5.26 15.88 -20.65
CA HIS A 390 -5.72 16.54 -19.42
C HIS A 390 -4.58 17.25 -18.70
#